data_321888d6829834ac6482a6feadd10c26
#
_entry.id   321888d6829834ac6482a6feadd10c26
#
_cell.length_a   1.000
_cell.length_b   1.000
_cell.length_c   1.000
_cell.angle_alpha   90.00
_cell.angle_beta   90.00
_cell.angle_gamma   90.00
#
_symmetry.space_group_name_H-M   'P 1'
#
loop_
_entity.id
_entity.type
_entity.pdbx_description
1 polymer ?
#
loop_
_entity_poly.entity_id
_entity_poly.type
_entity_poly.pdbx_seq_one_letter_code
_entity_poly.pdbx_strand_id
1 'polypeptide(L)'
;RREQRLPHGLRSLLGDLYAAGAAVDFSVLYPSGRLVDATLPAWSHRRLLLDDTKDRLAHTNTVAVHPLLGSHVRLPEEPERHAWQGEVGTEALPWLADHQIHSAAALPGAAYCEMALAAARAVLGKASEVRDLRFERLLLLDEHTPIAATATVEVPDVAPFMVETAQDGERSRRASAVLHAVADDDRPPTLDIPALLASHPNAAEGDDLRNDFDLRGIQYGPAFTGLATVHTAQETGGETVLAEVGVPGSIRSQQGAYGVHPALLDACFQSVAAHPSVRNAGNGGLLLPLGVRRLRAYGPARHARYCYTTVTACGSGVEADLDLLDENGAVLLVVRG
;
A
#
# COMPACT_ATOMS: atom_id res chain seq x y z
N ARG A 1 -50.75 5.19 6.91
CA ARG A 1 -50.07 5.75 8.09
C ARG A 1 -50.71 5.13 9.30
N ARG A 2 -49.97 4.27 10.07
CA ARG A 2 -50.44 3.77 11.35
C ARG A 2 -50.36 4.93 12.36
N GLU A 3 -51.48 5.31 12.96
CA GLU A 3 -51.52 6.19 14.11
C GLU A 3 -50.82 5.49 15.28
N GLN A 4 -49.58 5.88 15.56
CA GLN A 4 -48.90 5.52 16.81
C GLN A 4 -49.50 6.45 17.91
N ARG A 5 -50.19 5.87 18.89
CA ARG A 5 -50.55 6.59 20.12
C ARG A 5 -49.24 6.93 20.84
N LEU A 6 -48.90 8.21 20.88
CA LEU A 6 -47.76 8.71 21.64
C LEU A 6 -48.05 8.54 23.14
N PRO A 7 -47.27 7.76 23.89
CA PRO A 7 -47.56 7.45 25.30
C PRO A 7 -47.56 8.69 26.21
N HIS A 8 -46.95 9.80 25.78
CA HIS A 8 -46.89 11.07 26.49
C HIS A 8 -47.29 12.28 25.65
N GLY A 9 -47.94 12.07 24.51
CA GLY A 9 -48.47 13.11 23.63
C GLY A 9 -47.41 14.11 23.13
N LEU A 10 -47.76 15.39 23.07
CA LEU A 10 -46.90 16.47 22.58
C LEU A 10 -45.64 16.70 23.42
N ARG A 11 -45.60 16.25 24.69
CA ARG A 11 -44.44 16.41 25.57
C ARG A 11 -43.25 15.57 25.11
N SER A 12 -43.51 14.37 24.59
CA SER A 12 -42.43 13.53 24.01
C SER A 12 -41.85 14.17 22.76
N LEU A 13 -42.72 14.70 21.87
CA LEU A 13 -42.28 15.40 20.67
C LEU A 13 -41.41 16.63 20.98
N LEU A 14 -41.77 17.40 22.04
CA LEU A 14 -40.96 18.55 22.46
C LEU A 14 -39.62 18.14 23.04
N GLY A 15 -39.55 17.01 23.76
CA GLY A 15 -38.30 16.42 24.22
C GLY A 15 -37.39 15.99 23.06
N ASP A 16 -37.97 15.36 22.04
CA ASP A 16 -37.22 14.92 20.84
C ASP A 16 -36.71 16.12 20.01
N LEU A 17 -37.52 17.19 19.90
CA LEU A 17 -37.13 18.44 19.25
C LEU A 17 -35.97 19.13 20.00
N TYR A 18 -36.04 19.17 21.32
CA TYR A 18 -35.00 19.72 22.18
C TYR A 18 -33.69 18.90 22.04
N ALA A 19 -33.78 17.58 22.07
CA ALA A 19 -32.64 16.70 21.87
C ALA A 19 -32.03 16.86 20.47
N ALA A 20 -32.80 17.24 19.46
CA ALA A 20 -32.34 17.58 18.13
C ALA A 20 -31.80 19.02 18.00
N GLY A 21 -31.69 19.77 19.09
CA GLY A 21 -31.13 21.12 19.14
C GLY A 21 -32.10 22.27 18.90
N ALA A 22 -33.42 22.01 18.88
CA ALA A 22 -34.41 23.08 18.79
C ALA A 22 -34.53 23.86 20.11
N ALA A 23 -34.66 25.19 20.01
CA ALA A 23 -34.91 26.03 21.18
C ALA A 23 -36.35 25.80 21.69
N VAL A 24 -36.50 25.08 22.81
CA VAL A 24 -37.78 24.80 23.47
C VAL A 24 -37.84 25.54 24.82
N ASP A 25 -38.87 26.38 24.99
CA ASP A 25 -39.12 27.04 26.27
C ASP A 25 -39.92 26.12 27.19
N PHE A 26 -39.25 25.44 28.09
CA PHE A 26 -39.89 24.55 29.06
C PHE A 26 -40.65 25.27 30.17
N SER A 27 -40.47 26.60 30.37
CA SER A 27 -41.22 27.37 31.37
C SER A 27 -42.73 27.41 31.10
N VAL A 28 -43.12 27.31 29.82
CA VAL A 28 -44.52 27.23 29.39
C VAL A 28 -45.15 25.90 29.83
N LEU A 29 -44.36 24.81 29.84
CA LEU A 29 -44.86 23.47 30.21
C LEU A 29 -44.78 23.22 31.72
N TYR A 30 -43.86 23.87 32.41
CA TYR A 30 -43.58 23.70 33.84
C TYR A 30 -43.49 25.06 34.56
N PRO A 31 -44.60 25.86 34.61
CA PRO A 31 -44.57 27.24 35.12
C PRO A 31 -44.28 27.34 36.61
N SER A 32 -44.43 26.26 37.38
CA SER A 32 -44.18 26.19 38.83
C SER A 32 -43.05 25.22 39.21
N GLY A 33 -42.20 24.87 38.28
CA GLY A 33 -41.02 24.01 38.52
C GLY A 33 -39.98 24.70 39.38
N ARG A 34 -39.28 23.94 40.25
CA ARG A 34 -38.07 24.35 40.93
C ARG A 34 -36.89 23.48 40.49
N LEU A 35 -35.69 24.04 40.48
CA LEU A 35 -34.47 23.24 40.28
C LEU A 35 -34.32 22.33 41.48
N VAL A 36 -34.12 21.03 41.19
CA VAL A 36 -33.74 20.02 42.17
C VAL A 36 -32.43 19.39 41.71
N ASP A 37 -31.59 19.02 42.67
CA ASP A 37 -30.40 18.26 42.38
C ASP A 37 -30.81 16.87 41.85
N ALA A 38 -30.46 16.60 40.59
CA ALA A 38 -30.61 15.26 40.03
C ALA A 38 -29.47 14.38 40.53
N THR A 39 -29.80 13.24 41.09
CA THR A 39 -28.78 12.21 41.37
C THR A 39 -28.13 11.82 40.04
N LEU A 40 -26.85 12.13 39.92
CA LEU A 40 -26.07 11.67 38.77
C LEU A 40 -26.14 10.13 38.70
N PRO A 41 -26.29 9.57 37.49
CA PRO A 41 -26.24 8.12 37.34
C PRO A 41 -24.90 7.61 37.89
N ALA A 42 -24.95 6.57 38.71
CA ALA A 42 -23.77 5.93 39.26
C ALA A 42 -22.93 5.40 38.09
N TRP A 43 -21.72 5.93 37.95
CA TRP A 43 -20.77 5.41 36.98
C TRP A 43 -20.32 4.02 37.42
N SER A 44 -20.68 2.99 36.64
CA SER A 44 -20.17 1.66 36.84
C SER A 44 -18.81 1.55 36.14
N HIS A 45 -17.74 1.69 36.90
CA HIS A 45 -16.41 1.45 36.39
C HIS A 45 -16.22 -0.06 36.21
N ARG A 46 -16.42 -0.56 34.99
CA ARG A 46 -15.99 -1.89 34.60
C ARG A 46 -14.54 -1.80 34.16
N ARG A 47 -13.65 -2.49 34.85
CA ARG A 47 -12.27 -2.64 34.39
C ARG A 47 -12.31 -3.55 33.17
N LEU A 48 -12.21 -2.95 31.97
CA LEU A 48 -12.12 -3.65 30.68
C LEU A 48 -10.63 -3.78 30.27
N LEU A 49 -9.75 -3.91 31.24
CA LEU A 49 -8.36 -4.28 30.96
C LEU A 49 -8.34 -5.78 30.67
N LEU A 50 -8.11 -6.13 29.42
CA LEU A 50 -7.63 -7.45 29.07
C LEU A 50 -6.25 -7.61 29.71
N ASP A 51 -6.12 -8.58 30.61
CA ASP A 51 -4.85 -8.92 31.29
C ASP A 51 -3.93 -9.73 30.36
N ASP A 52 -3.82 -9.31 29.09
CA ASP A 52 -2.89 -9.93 28.17
C ASP A 52 -1.69 -9.02 27.97
N THR A 53 -0.59 -9.40 28.63
CA THR A 53 0.70 -8.72 28.52
C THR A 53 1.26 -8.73 27.08
N LYS A 54 0.63 -9.47 26.17
CA LYS A 54 0.94 -9.49 24.73
C LYS A 54 0.33 -8.30 23.96
N ASP A 55 -0.77 -7.69 24.48
CA ASP A 55 -1.47 -6.59 23.81
C ASP A 55 -1.02 -5.19 24.26
N ARG A 56 -0.04 -5.07 25.14
CA ARG A 56 0.40 -3.76 25.64
C ARG A 56 1.00 -2.82 24.58
N LEU A 57 1.36 -3.35 23.43
CA LEU A 57 1.83 -2.54 22.28
C LEU A 57 0.69 -2.23 21.28
N ALA A 58 -0.44 -2.93 21.33
CA ALA A 58 -1.52 -2.80 20.36
C ALA A 58 -2.50 -1.65 20.63
N HIS A 59 -2.45 -1.01 21.80
CA HIS A 59 -3.45 0.00 22.20
C HIS A 59 -2.84 1.32 22.69
N THR A 60 -1.72 1.75 22.14
CA THR A 60 -1.45 3.19 22.11
C THR A 60 -2.47 3.78 21.13
N ASN A 61 -3.16 4.88 21.54
CA ASN A 61 -4.05 5.67 20.68
C ASN A 61 -3.26 6.37 19.56
N THR A 62 -2.49 5.61 18.78
CA THR A 62 -1.72 6.11 17.65
C THR A 62 -2.59 5.99 16.42
N VAL A 63 -2.81 7.11 15.75
CA VAL A 63 -3.52 7.14 14.47
C VAL A 63 -2.65 6.45 13.43
N ALA A 64 -3.24 5.52 12.68
CA ALA A 64 -2.55 4.93 11.53
C ALA A 64 -2.21 6.03 10.52
N VAL A 65 -0.92 6.15 10.17
CA VAL A 65 -0.42 7.18 9.26
C VAL A 65 -0.23 6.68 7.84
N HIS A 66 -0.22 5.36 7.66
CA HIS A 66 -0.07 4.72 6.36
C HIS A 66 -0.77 3.35 6.34
N PRO A 67 -1.52 2.99 5.26
CA PRO A 67 -2.30 1.76 5.25
C PRO A 67 -1.51 0.47 5.50
N LEU A 68 -0.28 0.39 4.98
CA LEU A 68 0.58 -0.79 5.14
C LEU A 68 1.46 -0.73 6.39
N LEU A 69 1.96 0.45 6.77
CA LEU A 69 2.83 0.60 7.92
C LEU A 69 2.07 0.79 9.23
N GLY A 70 0.81 1.25 9.16
CA GLY A 70 -0.01 1.50 10.33
C GLY A 70 0.43 2.74 11.11
N SER A 71 0.51 2.60 12.43
CA SER A 71 0.89 3.66 13.37
C SER A 71 2.38 3.90 13.38
N HIS A 72 2.81 5.15 13.58
CA HIS A 72 4.22 5.55 13.61
C HIS A 72 4.60 6.12 14.98
N VAL A 73 5.72 5.67 15.52
CA VAL A 73 6.35 6.20 16.73
C VAL A 73 7.79 6.60 16.40
N ARG A 74 8.14 7.82 16.75
CA ARG A 74 9.52 8.34 16.70
C ARG A 74 10.12 8.30 18.10
N LEU A 75 11.26 7.65 18.24
CA LEU A 75 12.06 7.60 19.47
C LEU A 75 13.29 8.49 19.27
N PRO A 76 13.34 9.66 19.92
CA PRO A 76 14.39 10.66 19.68
C PRO A 76 15.70 10.34 20.45
N GLU A 77 15.98 9.08 20.67
CA GLU A 77 17.23 8.60 21.28
C GLU A 77 18.37 8.68 20.25
N GLU A 78 19.62 8.58 20.68
CA GLU A 78 20.76 8.46 19.77
C GLU A 78 21.23 6.99 19.71
N PRO A 79 21.15 6.34 18.54
CA PRO A 79 20.63 6.84 17.25
C PRO A 79 19.10 6.99 17.22
N GLU A 80 18.60 8.00 16.48
CA GLU A 80 17.17 8.23 16.31
C GLU A 80 16.50 7.00 15.66
N ARG A 81 15.40 6.56 16.25
CA ARG A 81 14.68 5.36 15.81
C ARG A 81 13.23 5.65 15.46
N HIS A 82 12.80 5.05 14.39
CA HIS A 82 11.40 5.08 13.96
C HIS A 82 10.85 3.65 13.98
N ALA A 83 9.66 3.49 14.49
CA ALA A 83 8.95 2.22 14.52
C ALA A 83 7.52 2.39 14.00
N TRP A 84 7.08 1.42 13.22
CA TRP A 84 5.70 1.32 12.73
C TRP A 84 5.11 0.00 13.16
N GLN A 85 3.81 0.02 13.38
CA GLN A 85 3.02 -1.17 13.68
C GLN A 85 1.72 -1.09 12.91
N GLY A 86 1.49 -2.07 12.07
CA GLY A 86 0.33 -2.16 11.18
C GLY A 86 -0.20 -3.57 11.05
N GLU A 87 -1.19 -3.70 10.21
CA GLU A 87 -1.83 -4.96 9.86
C GLU A 87 -2.03 -5.02 8.34
N VAL A 88 -1.56 -6.11 7.72
CA VAL A 88 -1.64 -6.36 6.28
C VAL A 88 -2.51 -7.58 5.95
N GLY A 89 -3.40 -7.98 6.86
CA GLY A 89 -4.35 -9.06 6.65
C GLY A 89 -5.43 -8.72 5.61
N THR A 90 -6.08 -9.76 5.09
CA THR A 90 -7.11 -9.61 4.04
C THR A 90 -8.40 -8.96 4.54
N GLU A 91 -8.64 -8.92 5.86
CA GLU A 91 -9.76 -8.16 6.44
C GLU A 91 -9.45 -6.66 6.46
N ALA A 92 -8.25 -6.26 6.91
CA ALA A 92 -7.84 -4.86 6.96
C ALA A 92 -7.64 -4.24 5.56
N LEU A 93 -7.10 -5.01 4.63
CA LEU A 93 -6.79 -4.62 3.25
C LEU A 93 -7.35 -5.65 2.25
N PRO A 94 -8.67 -5.65 1.99
CA PRO A 94 -9.33 -6.70 1.19
C PRO A 94 -8.75 -6.90 -0.21
N TRP A 95 -8.17 -5.85 -0.83
CA TRP A 95 -7.55 -5.94 -2.14
C TRP A 95 -6.31 -6.88 -2.16
N LEU A 96 -5.70 -7.16 -1.01
CA LEU A 96 -4.57 -8.10 -0.92
C LEU A 96 -4.98 -9.56 -1.15
N ALA A 97 -6.27 -9.90 -0.95
CA ALA A 97 -6.79 -11.23 -1.28
C ALA A 97 -6.72 -11.56 -2.78
N ASP A 98 -6.60 -10.53 -3.63
CA ASP A 98 -6.50 -10.65 -5.08
C ASP A 98 -5.09 -10.94 -5.60
N HIS A 99 -4.07 -10.98 -4.74
CA HIS A 99 -2.71 -11.39 -5.08
C HIS A 99 -2.41 -12.73 -4.39
N GLN A 100 -2.41 -13.81 -5.17
CA GLN A 100 -2.27 -15.16 -4.62
C GLN A 100 -1.10 -15.91 -5.25
N ILE A 101 -0.47 -16.76 -4.44
CA ILE A 101 0.53 -17.75 -4.86
C ILE A 101 0.00 -19.12 -4.47
N HIS A 102 -0.23 -19.99 -5.45
CA HIS A 102 -0.85 -21.31 -5.26
C HIS A 102 -2.15 -21.22 -4.44
N SER A 103 -3.03 -20.29 -4.81
CA SER A 103 -4.34 -20.03 -4.19
C SER A 103 -4.29 -19.54 -2.72
N ALA A 104 -3.13 -19.16 -2.22
CA ALA A 104 -2.98 -18.52 -0.91
C ALA A 104 -2.65 -17.03 -1.09
N ALA A 105 -3.37 -16.15 -0.40
CA ALA A 105 -3.09 -14.71 -0.42
C ALA A 105 -1.66 -14.44 0.05
N ALA A 106 -0.93 -13.60 -0.67
CA ALA A 106 0.46 -13.30 -0.39
C ALA A 106 0.75 -11.80 -0.53
N LEU A 107 1.60 -11.25 0.34
CA LEU A 107 1.99 -9.86 0.24
C LEU A 107 2.90 -9.66 -0.97
N PRO A 108 2.54 -8.79 -1.94
CA PRO A 108 3.36 -8.56 -3.12
C PRO A 108 4.65 -7.81 -2.78
N GLY A 109 5.73 -8.04 -3.54
CA GLY A 109 6.98 -7.29 -3.43
C GLY A 109 6.78 -5.78 -3.54
N ALA A 110 5.85 -5.36 -4.37
CA ALA A 110 5.43 -3.96 -4.54
C ALA A 110 4.92 -3.31 -3.24
N ALA A 111 4.35 -4.08 -2.30
CA ALA A 111 3.94 -3.55 -1.01
C ALA A 111 5.14 -3.16 -0.14
N TYR A 112 6.21 -3.95 -0.14
CA TYR A 112 7.46 -3.58 0.55
C TYR A 112 8.14 -2.37 -0.09
N CYS A 113 8.04 -2.20 -1.41
CA CYS A 113 8.51 -1.00 -2.10
C CYS A 113 7.80 0.25 -1.59
N GLU A 114 6.48 0.22 -1.50
CA GLU A 114 5.70 1.35 -0.97
C GLU A 114 5.99 1.60 0.52
N MET A 115 6.07 0.55 1.34
CA MET A 115 6.46 0.68 2.76
C MET A 115 7.80 1.40 2.91
N ALA A 116 8.81 1.00 2.13
CA ALA A 116 10.14 1.60 2.18
C ALA A 116 10.14 3.05 1.69
N LEU A 117 9.40 3.38 0.62
CA LEU A 117 9.23 4.76 0.14
C LEU A 117 8.50 5.64 1.15
N ALA A 118 7.46 5.13 1.80
CA ALA A 118 6.72 5.85 2.83
C ALA A 118 7.59 6.10 4.07
N ALA A 119 8.35 5.08 4.50
CA ALA A 119 9.30 5.19 5.59
C ALA A 119 10.42 6.20 5.26
N ALA A 120 11.01 6.16 4.06
CA ALA A 120 12.03 7.11 3.62
C ALA A 120 11.53 8.56 3.70
N ARG A 121 10.31 8.82 3.22
CA ARG A 121 9.67 10.15 3.34
C ARG A 121 9.43 10.59 4.78
N ALA A 122 9.02 9.65 5.65
CA ALA A 122 8.75 9.96 7.05
C ALA A 122 10.03 10.25 7.86
N VAL A 123 11.13 9.56 7.54
CA VAL A 123 12.41 9.64 8.27
C VAL A 123 13.32 10.73 7.70
N LEU A 124 13.45 10.80 6.36
CA LEU A 124 14.45 11.63 5.66
C LEU A 124 13.83 12.78 4.87
N GLY A 125 12.50 12.86 4.77
CA GLY A 125 11.79 13.90 4.03
C GLY A 125 11.50 13.52 2.58
N LYS A 126 11.05 14.53 1.77
CA LYS A 126 10.51 14.29 0.43
C LYS A 126 11.55 13.84 -0.60
N ALA A 127 12.74 14.42 -0.54
CA ALA A 127 13.84 14.06 -1.43
C ALA A 127 14.58 12.85 -0.85
N SER A 128 14.07 11.67 -1.12
CA SER A 128 14.61 10.42 -0.61
C SER A 128 14.52 9.30 -1.64
N GLU A 129 15.37 8.31 -1.51
CA GLU A 129 15.35 7.07 -2.29
C GLU A 129 15.58 5.85 -1.40
N VAL A 130 15.18 4.71 -1.90
CA VAL A 130 15.38 3.40 -1.27
C VAL A 130 16.45 2.67 -2.06
N ARG A 131 17.42 2.08 -1.36
CA ARG A 131 18.47 1.25 -1.95
C ARG A 131 18.47 -0.14 -1.34
N ASP A 132 18.95 -1.10 -2.12
CA ASP A 132 19.19 -2.48 -1.71
C ASP A 132 17.99 -3.12 -1.00
N LEU A 133 16.78 -2.84 -1.50
CA LEU A 133 15.58 -3.49 -1.00
C LEU A 133 15.60 -4.97 -1.36
N ARG A 134 15.53 -5.83 -0.35
CA ARG A 134 15.55 -7.29 -0.47
C ARG A 134 14.25 -7.87 0.04
N PHE A 135 13.68 -8.80 -0.70
CA PHE A 135 12.53 -9.60 -0.29
C PHE A 135 13.04 -10.92 0.26
N GLU A 136 13.13 -11.02 1.59
CA GLU A 136 13.87 -12.12 2.22
C GLU A 136 13.03 -13.39 2.38
N ARG A 137 11.74 -13.23 2.67
CA ARG A 137 10.82 -14.35 2.85
C ARG A 137 9.42 -13.99 2.38
N LEU A 138 8.81 -14.91 1.64
CA LEU A 138 7.41 -14.82 1.26
C LEU A 138 6.53 -14.69 2.54
N LEU A 139 5.57 -13.79 2.49
CA LEU A 139 4.56 -13.62 3.53
C LEU A 139 3.20 -14.04 2.96
N LEU A 140 2.71 -15.18 3.40
CA LEU A 140 1.31 -15.57 3.19
C LEU A 140 0.44 -14.80 4.18
N LEU A 141 -0.74 -14.39 3.74
CA LEU A 141 -1.63 -13.53 4.49
C LEU A 141 -2.80 -14.32 5.02
N ASP A 142 -3.07 -14.13 6.32
CA ASP A 142 -4.31 -14.51 6.97
C ASP A 142 -5.29 -13.33 6.95
N GLU A 143 -6.48 -13.49 7.52
CA GLU A 143 -7.43 -12.39 7.76
C GLU A 143 -6.77 -11.28 8.56
N HIS A 144 -6.02 -11.66 9.60
CA HIS A 144 -5.24 -10.77 10.46
C HIS A 144 -3.76 -11.12 10.38
N THR A 145 -2.96 -10.23 9.81
CA THR A 145 -1.51 -10.42 9.67
C THR A 145 -0.78 -9.19 10.20
N PRO A 146 -0.38 -9.19 11.49
CA PRO A 146 0.33 -8.08 12.09
C PRO A 146 1.73 -7.96 11.50
N ILE A 147 2.14 -6.71 11.25
CA ILE A 147 3.44 -6.37 10.69
C ILE A 147 4.09 -5.25 11.51
N ALA A 148 5.40 -5.31 11.67
CA ALA A 148 6.19 -4.26 12.28
C ALA A 148 7.28 -3.81 11.32
N ALA A 149 7.56 -2.50 11.30
CA ALA A 149 8.68 -1.96 10.55
C ALA A 149 9.51 -1.04 11.45
N THR A 150 10.81 -0.97 11.19
CA THR A 150 11.73 -0.11 11.92
C THR A 150 12.70 0.58 10.98
N ALA A 151 13.09 1.82 11.32
CA ALA A 151 14.21 2.51 10.69
C ALA A 151 15.06 3.16 11.78
N THR A 152 16.37 3.16 11.61
CA THR A 152 17.32 3.74 12.57
C THR A 152 18.25 4.67 11.83
N VAL A 153 18.33 5.94 12.22
CA VAL A 153 19.25 6.91 11.60
C VAL A 153 20.63 6.76 12.22
N GLU A 154 21.43 5.85 11.68
CA GLU A 154 22.78 5.56 12.19
C GLU A 154 23.81 6.59 11.74
N VAL A 155 23.64 7.15 10.56
CA VAL A 155 24.46 8.21 9.97
C VAL A 155 23.52 9.27 9.40
N PRO A 156 23.91 10.54 9.37
CA PRO A 156 23.10 11.58 8.71
C PRO A 156 22.71 11.15 7.29
N ASP A 157 21.43 11.37 6.94
CA ASP A 157 20.85 11.10 5.62
C ASP A 157 20.77 9.62 5.21
N VAL A 158 21.06 8.67 6.13
CA VAL A 158 21.00 7.23 5.85
C VAL A 158 20.34 6.48 7.01
N ALA A 159 19.35 5.65 6.70
CA ALA A 159 18.67 4.84 7.69
C ALA A 159 18.42 3.41 7.18
N PRO A 160 19.03 2.37 7.79
CA PRO A 160 18.58 0.99 7.62
C PRO A 160 17.09 0.85 7.96
N PHE A 161 16.38 0.10 7.11
CA PHE A 161 14.94 -0.16 7.23
C PHE A 161 14.68 -1.66 7.21
N MET A 162 13.79 -2.14 8.07
CA MET A 162 13.40 -3.55 8.15
C MET A 162 11.91 -3.69 8.32
N VAL A 163 11.37 -4.77 7.74
CA VAL A 163 9.98 -5.20 7.93
C VAL A 163 9.98 -6.60 8.49
N GLU A 164 9.25 -6.82 9.58
CA GLU A 164 9.19 -8.07 10.33
C GLU A 164 7.74 -8.47 10.62
N THR A 165 7.52 -9.76 10.74
CA THR A 165 6.29 -10.34 11.31
C THR A 165 6.64 -11.17 12.54
N ALA A 166 5.73 -11.26 13.50
CA ALA A 166 5.86 -12.16 14.66
C ALA A 166 4.83 -13.28 14.52
N GLN A 167 5.27 -14.52 14.51
CA GLN A 167 4.43 -15.70 14.58
C GLN A 167 4.93 -16.59 15.74
N ASP A 168 4.04 -17.02 16.62
CA ASP A 168 4.35 -17.90 17.75
C ASP A 168 5.49 -17.38 18.66
N GLY A 169 5.68 -16.06 18.73
CA GLY A 169 6.75 -15.41 19.50
C GLY A 169 8.10 -15.33 18.78
N GLU A 170 8.23 -15.90 17.60
CA GLU A 170 9.42 -15.79 16.77
C GLU A 170 9.26 -14.64 15.77
N ARG A 171 10.27 -13.75 15.69
CA ARG A 171 10.32 -12.68 14.69
C ARG A 171 10.97 -13.19 13.42
N SER A 172 10.30 -12.91 12.29
CA SER A 172 10.80 -13.25 10.97
C SER A 172 10.93 -12.01 10.13
N ARG A 173 12.13 -11.70 9.66
CA ARG A 173 12.36 -10.59 8.73
C ARG A 173 11.82 -10.96 7.36
N ARG A 174 11.02 -10.05 6.81
CA ARG A 174 10.35 -10.20 5.52
C ARG A 174 11.02 -9.38 4.43
N ALA A 175 11.45 -8.16 4.77
CA ALA A 175 12.19 -7.30 3.86
C ALA A 175 13.18 -6.43 4.61
N SER A 176 14.24 -6.01 3.93
CA SER A 176 15.20 -5.03 4.40
C SER A 176 15.61 -4.07 3.28
N ALA A 177 15.96 -2.84 3.63
CA ALA A 177 16.41 -1.81 2.69
C ALA A 177 17.30 -0.79 3.40
N VAL A 178 17.92 0.10 2.62
CA VAL A 178 18.59 1.30 3.13
C VAL A 178 17.91 2.53 2.55
N LEU A 179 17.45 3.43 3.42
CA LEU A 179 16.84 4.70 3.05
C LEU A 179 17.93 5.76 2.95
N HIS A 180 17.88 6.58 1.90
CA HIS A 180 18.84 7.65 1.65
C HIS A 180 18.13 8.97 1.38
N ALA A 181 18.58 10.06 2.01
CA ALA A 181 18.26 11.40 1.54
C ALA A 181 19.06 11.70 0.27
N VAL A 182 18.44 12.40 -0.66
CA VAL A 182 19.04 12.75 -1.95
C VAL A 182 18.72 14.19 -2.34
N ALA A 183 19.50 14.77 -3.24
CA ALA A 183 19.18 16.07 -3.82
C ALA A 183 17.90 15.99 -4.68
N ASP A 184 17.11 17.07 -4.69
CA ASP A 184 15.83 17.12 -5.42
C ASP A 184 15.98 17.54 -6.90
N ASP A 185 17.18 17.85 -7.35
CA ASP A 185 17.52 18.42 -8.64
C ASP A 185 17.80 17.38 -9.74
N ASP A 186 17.91 16.09 -9.39
CA ASP A 186 18.23 14.99 -10.33
C ASP A 186 16.94 14.33 -10.85
N ARG A 187 16.26 15.00 -11.80
CA ARG A 187 15.07 14.42 -12.46
C ARG A 187 15.45 13.74 -13.77
N PRO A 188 14.92 12.50 -14.01
CA PRO A 188 15.08 11.85 -15.30
C PRO A 188 14.49 12.66 -16.44
N PRO A 189 15.03 12.52 -17.66
CA PRO A 189 14.45 13.16 -18.86
C PRO A 189 13.05 12.59 -19.15
N THR A 190 12.21 13.41 -19.76
CA THR A 190 10.91 12.99 -20.29
C THR A 190 11.10 12.08 -21.49
N LEU A 191 10.33 10.99 -21.58
CA LEU A 191 10.34 10.07 -22.71
C LEU A 191 9.24 10.43 -23.72
N ASP A 192 9.53 10.23 -25.00
CA ASP A 192 8.58 10.47 -26.10
C ASP A 192 7.65 9.26 -26.27
N ILE A 193 6.45 9.30 -25.69
CA ILE A 193 5.47 8.20 -25.74
C ILE A 193 5.08 7.82 -27.18
N PRO A 194 4.76 8.75 -28.10
CA PRO A 194 4.53 8.44 -29.51
C PRO A 194 5.68 7.66 -30.17
N ALA A 195 6.91 8.08 -29.94
CA ALA A 195 8.10 7.39 -30.48
C ALA A 195 8.26 5.99 -29.87
N LEU A 196 8.00 5.83 -28.57
CA LEU A 196 8.03 4.52 -27.90
C LEU A 196 6.96 3.57 -28.47
N LEU A 197 5.73 4.03 -28.63
CA LEU A 197 4.66 3.21 -29.24
C LEU A 197 4.99 2.81 -30.68
N ALA A 198 5.58 3.72 -31.45
CA ALA A 198 6.00 3.45 -32.84
C ALA A 198 7.13 2.39 -32.92
N SER A 199 8.01 2.37 -31.92
CA SER A 199 9.12 1.39 -31.85
C SER A 199 8.70 0.04 -31.27
N HIS A 200 7.52 -0.05 -30.64
CA HIS A 200 6.96 -1.27 -30.04
C HIS A 200 5.60 -1.63 -30.66
N PRO A 201 5.57 -2.01 -31.95
CA PRO A 201 4.33 -2.20 -32.70
C PRO A 201 3.53 -3.44 -32.32
N ASN A 202 4.14 -4.42 -31.65
CA ASN A 202 3.46 -5.66 -31.29
C ASN A 202 2.75 -5.46 -29.96
N ALA A 203 1.42 -5.54 -29.94
CA ALA A 203 0.62 -5.40 -28.72
C ALA A 203 0.05 -6.77 -28.30
N ALA A 204 0.00 -6.98 -26.99
CA ALA A 204 -0.68 -8.09 -26.33
C ALA A 204 -1.48 -7.58 -25.14
N GLU A 205 -2.62 -8.22 -24.88
CA GLU A 205 -3.47 -7.86 -23.75
C GLU A 205 -2.86 -8.31 -22.42
N GLY A 206 -3.05 -7.51 -21.36
CA GLY A 206 -2.58 -7.86 -20.04
C GLY A 206 -3.22 -9.13 -19.47
N ASP A 207 -4.44 -9.48 -19.92
CA ASP A 207 -5.12 -10.73 -19.58
C ASP A 207 -4.37 -11.97 -20.07
N ASP A 208 -3.73 -11.91 -21.23
CA ASP A 208 -2.92 -13.02 -21.74
C ASP A 208 -1.74 -13.33 -20.82
N LEU A 209 -1.08 -12.27 -20.31
CA LEU A 209 0.01 -12.43 -19.37
C LEU A 209 -0.48 -12.95 -18.00
N ARG A 210 -1.63 -12.48 -17.52
CA ARG A 210 -2.22 -13.00 -16.27
C ARG A 210 -2.61 -14.47 -16.39
N ASN A 211 -3.10 -14.92 -17.53
CA ASN A 211 -3.34 -16.33 -17.78
C ASN A 211 -2.04 -17.15 -17.74
N ASP A 212 -0.95 -16.63 -18.31
CA ASP A 212 0.38 -17.26 -18.23
C ASP A 212 0.88 -17.34 -16.77
N PHE A 213 0.63 -16.33 -15.95
CA PHE A 213 0.95 -16.34 -14.51
C PHE A 213 0.12 -17.37 -13.74
N ASP A 214 -1.19 -17.46 -14.02
CA ASP A 214 -2.08 -18.42 -13.36
C ASP A 214 -1.63 -19.86 -13.62
N LEU A 215 -1.23 -20.19 -14.86
CA LEU A 215 -0.65 -21.48 -15.20
C LEU A 215 0.63 -21.81 -14.41
N ARG A 216 1.34 -20.79 -13.92
CA ARG A 216 2.56 -20.93 -13.11
C ARG A 216 2.31 -20.83 -11.62
N GLY A 217 1.05 -20.65 -11.19
CA GLY A 217 0.65 -20.59 -9.78
C GLY A 217 0.60 -19.21 -9.16
N ILE A 218 0.61 -18.12 -9.96
CA ILE A 218 0.31 -16.77 -9.46
C ILE A 218 -1.05 -16.34 -9.96
N GLN A 219 -2.01 -16.12 -9.08
CA GLN A 219 -3.36 -15.68 -9.41
C GLN A 219 -3.54 -14.20 -9.09
N TYR A 220 -4.04 -13.46 -10.07
CA TYR A 220 -4.34 -12.04 -9.96
C TYR A 220 -5.85 -11.79 -10.06
N GLY A 221 -6.47 -11.36 -8.97
CA GLY A 221 -7.86 -10.94 -8.92
C GLY A 221 -8.07 -9.49 -9.40
N PRO A 222 -9.32 -8.97 -9.29
CA PRO A 222 -9.71 -7.67 -9.85
C PRO A 222 -8.87 -6.46 -9.43
N ALA A 223 -8.29 -6.47 -8.22
CA ALA A 223 -7.43 -5.38 -7.75
C ALA A 223 -6.05 -5.37 -8.42
N PHE A 224 -5.62 -6.46 -9.07
CA PHE A 224 -4.31 -6.59 -9.73
C PHE A 224 -4.40 -6.68 -11.25
N THR A 225 -5.50 -6.19 -11.84
CA THR A 225 -5.68 -6.11 -13.30
C THR A 225 -5.17 -4.78 -13.88
N GLY A 226 -4.24 -4.12 -13.20
CA GLY A 226 -3.74 -2.80 -13.58
C GLY A 226 -2.88 -2.76 -14.85
N LEU A 227 -2.38 -3.89 -15.33
CA LEU A 227 -1.71 -4.04 -16.62
C LEU A 227 -2.78 -4.21 -17.71
N ALA A 228 -2.93 -3.22 -18.58
CA ALA A 228 -3.91 -3.25 -19.66
C ALA A 228 -3.33 -3.89 -20.94
N THR A 229 -2.29 -3.29 -21.48
CA THR A 229 -1.65 -3.73 -22.74
C THR A 229 -0.14 -3.69 -22.57
N VAL A 230 0.57 -4.59 -23.21
CA VAL A 230 2.02 -4.56 -23.35
C VAL A 230 2.41 -4.46 -24.81
N HIS A 231 3.38 -3.59 -25.09
CA HIS A 231 3.92 -3.35 -26.41
C HIS A 231 5.38 -3.81 -26.45
N THR A 232 5.74 -4.60 -27.45
CA THR A 232 7.10 -5.12 -27.65
C THR A 232 7.66 -4.73 -28.99
N ALA A 233 8.98 -4.63 -29.08
CA ALA A 233 9.67 -4.34 -30.33
C ALA A 233 9.48 -5.44 -31.37
N GLN A 234 9.62 -5.08 -32.65
CA GLN A 234 9.40 -6.01 -33.77
C GLN A 234 10.51 -7.07 -33.91
N GLU A 235 11.72 -6.75 -33.47
CA GLU A 235 12.86 -7.66 -33.55
C GLU A 235 12.91 -8.60 -32.34
N THR A 236 13.14 -9.90 -32.61
CA THR A 236 13.42 -10.92 -31.59
C THR A 236 14.76 -10.58 -30.92
N GLY A 237 14.73 -9.94 -29.76
CA GLY A 237 15.93 -9.49 -29.05
C GLY A 237 15.87 -8.03 -28.60
N GLY A 238 14.74 -7.34 -28.81
CA GLY A 238 14.52 -6.03 -28.19
C GLY A 238 14.59 -6.18 -26.66
N GLU A 239 15.41 -5.31 -26.02
CA GLU A 239 15.63 -5.34 -24.57
C GLU A 239 14.54 -4.61 -23.78
N THR A 240 13.50 -4.11 -24.48
CA THR A 240 12.54 -3.18 -23.90
C THR A 240 11.09 -3.58 -24.12
N VAL A 241 10.24 -3.20 -23.16
CA VAL A 241 8.78 -3.36 -23.17
C VAL A 241 8.15 -2.04 -22.76
N LEU A 242 7.10 -1.61 -23.46
CA LEU A 242 6.25 -0.51 -23.01
C LEU A 242 4.90 -1.10 -22.58
N ALA A 243 4.49 -0.84 -21.36
CA ALA A 243 3.21 -1.30 -20.82
C ALA A 243 2.27 -0.13 -20.56
N GLU A 244 0.99 -0.32 -20.87
CA GLU A 244 -0.08 0.56 -20.42
C GLU A 244 -0.56 0.09 -19.05
N VAL A 245 -0.44 0.96 -18.04
CA VAL A 245 -0.73 0.62 -16.65
C VAL A 245 -1.67 1.63 -16.00
N GLY A 246 -2.41 1.18 -15.01
CA GLY A 246 -3.28 2.05 -14.24
C GLY A 246 -3.82 1.37 -12.99
N VAL A 247 -4.40 2.15 -12.09
CA VAL A 247 -5.05 1.61 -10.90
C VAL A 247 -6.45 1.10 -11.28
N PRO A 248 -6.77 -0.19 -11.03
CA PRO A 248 -8.09 -0.75 -11.29
C PRO A 248 -9.21 0.01 -10.59
N GLY A 249 -10.41 0.02 -11.21
CA GLY A 249 -11.58 0.74 -10.70
C GLY A 249 -11.97 0.35 -9.28
N SER A 250 -11.81 -0.93 -8.91
CA SER A 250 -12.15 -1.49 -7.60
C SER A 250 -11.38 -0.85 -6.42
N ILE A 251 -10.16 -0.37 -6.68
CA ILE A 251 -9.26 0.19 -5.64
C ILE A 251 -8.90 1.67 -5.88
N ARG A 252 -9.44 2.29 -6.94
CA ARG A 252 -9.08 3.67 -7.34
C ARG A 252 -9.31 4.70 -6.25
N SER A 253 -10.34 4.55 -5.43
CA SER A 253 -10.62 5.44 -4.30
C SER A 253 -9.55 5.41 -3.22
N GLN A 254 -8.77 4.32 -3.12
CA GLN A 254 -7.76 4.13 -2.10
C GLN A 254 -6.37 4.66 -2.51
N GLN A 255 -6.15 4.92 -3.80
CA GLN A 255 -4.82 5.28 -4.33
C GLN A 255 -4.19 6.52 -3.69
N GLY A 256 -5.02 7.46 -3.19
CA GLY A 256 -4.54 8.68 -2.52
C GLY A 256 -3.84 8.46 -1.18
N ALA A 257 -4.02 7.28 -0.57
CA ALA A 257 -3.39 6.91 0.70
C ALA A 257 -1.96 6.37 0.54
N TYR A 258 -1.51 6.17 -0.71
CA TYR A 258 -0.20 5.62 -1.07
C TYR A 258 0.60 6.62 -1.90
N GLY A 259 1.91 6.55 -1.82
CA GLY A 259 2.80 7.22 -2.76
C GLY A 259 2.76 6.56 -4.14
N VAL A 260 2.88 5.24 -4.14
CA VAL A 260 2.54 4.37 -5.27
C VAL A 260 1.69 3.21 -4.77
N HIS A 261 0.47 3.06 -5.29
CA HIS A 261 -0.36 1.94 -4.88
C HIS A 261 0.31 0.61 -5.25
N PRO A 262 0.45 -0.37 -4.33
CA PRO A 262 1.17 -1.60 -4.62
C PRO A 262 0.65 -2.35 -5.85
N ALA A 263 -0.66 -2.41 -6.07
CA ALA A 263 -1.22 -3.06 -7.23
C ALA A 263 -0.84 -2.37 -8.57
N LEU A 264 -0.60 -1.05 -8.57
CA LEU A 264 -0.06 -0.34 -9.74
C LEU A 264 1.41 -0.69 -9.99
N LEU A 265 2.22 -0.71 -8.93
CA LEU A 265 3.63 -1.08 -9.07
C LEU A 265 3.79 -2.57 -9.42
N ASP A 266 2.90 -3.42 -8.92
CA ASP A 266 2.87 -4.82 -9.29
C ASP A 266 2.52 -5.01 -10.78
N ALA A 267 1.58 -4.21 -11.32
CA ALA A 267 1.30 -4.20 -12.76
C ALA A 267 2.54 -3.84 -13.61
N CYS A 268 3.43 -2.98 -13.09
CA CYS A 268 4.73 -2.70 -13.71
C CYS A 268 5.64 -3.94 -13.63
N PHE A 269 5.67 -4.66 -12.52
CA PHE A 269 6.43 -5.91 -12.38
C PHE A 269 5.90 -7.02 -13.30
N GLN A 270 4.58 -7.12 -13.44
CA GLN A 270 3.95 -8.05 -14.38
C GLN A 270 4.43 -7.81 -15.82
N SER A 271 4.66 -6.55 -16.24
CA SER A 271 5.08 -6.22 -17.60
C SER A 271 6.46 -6.80 -17.97
N VAL A 272 7.33 -7.07 -16.99
CA VAL A 272 8.64 -7.71 -17.21
C VAL A 272 8.47 -9.09 -17.85
N ALA A 273 7.40 -9.82 -17.52
CA ALA A 273 7.12 -11.14 -18.07
C ALA A 273 6.74 -11.11 -19.55
N ALA A 274 6.39 -9.96 -20.12
CA ALA A 274 6.15 -9.83 -21.55
C ALA A 274 7.42 -9.96 -22.39
N HIS A 275 8.60 -9.72 -21.76
CA HIS A 275 9.87 -9.83 -22.47
C HIS A 275 10.18 -11.28 -22.88
N PRO A 276 10.58 -11.53 -24.12
CA PRO A 276 10.83 -12.90 -24.63
C PRO A 276 11.82 -13.69 -23.79
N SER A 277 12.89 -13.05 -23.28
CA SER A 277 13.89 -13.71 -22.42
C SER A 277 13.28 -14.22 -21.11
N VAL A 278 12.27 -13.53 -20.57
CA VAL A 278 11.57 -13.92 -19.33
C VAL A 278 10.56 -15.02 -19.62
N ARG A 279 9.81 -14.89 -20.70
CA ARG A 279 8.83 -15.94 -21.12
C ARG A 279 9.52 -17.27 -21.40
N ASN A 280 10.71 -17.25 -21.98
CA ASN A 280 11.46 -18.43 -22.39
C ASN A 280 12.43 -18.94 -21.30
N ALA A 281 12.81 -18.14 -20.31
CA ALA A 281 13.80 -18.49 -19.30
C ALA A 281 13.32 -19.49 -18.25
N GLY A 282 12.00 -19.66 -18.12
CA GLY A 282 11.45 -20.59 -17.16
C GLY A 282 11.13 -21.94 -17.80
N ASN A 283 11.75 -23.03 -17.33
CA ASN A 283 11.26 -24.39 -17.56
C ASN A 283 9.87 -24.62 -16.90
N GLY A 284 8.93 -23.64 -17.04
CA GLY A 284 7.63 -23.64 -16.37
C GLY A 284 7.66 -23.25 -14.88
N GLY A 285 8.81 -22.79 -14.34
CA GLY A 285 8.93 -22.40 -12.93
C GLY A 285 8.41 -21.00 -12.64
N LEU A 286 8.05 -20.78 -11.36
CA LEU A 286 7.62 -19.50 -10.82
C LEU A 286 8.81 -18.54 -10.74
N LEU A 287 8.68 -17.34 -11.34
CA LEU A 287 9.64 -16.26 -11.20
C LEU A 287 9.07 -15.23 -10.22
N LEU A 288 9.76 -15.00 -9.12
CA LEU A 288 9.42 -14.01 -8.12
C LEU A 288 10.52 -12.95 -8.04
N PRO A 289 10.18 -11.66 -7.81
CA PRO A 289 11.18 -10.64 -7.57
C PRO A 289 11.94 -10.93 -6.27
N LEU A 290 13.26 -10.80 -6.30
CA LEU A 290 14.13 -10.99 -5.13
C LEU A 290 14.48 -9.68 -4.43
N GLY A 291 14.40 -8.57 -5.15
CA GLY A 291 14.74 -7.26 -4.60
C GLY A 291 14.77 -6.17 -5.65
N VAL A 292 15.14 -4.98 -5.21
CA VAL A 292 15.31 -3.77 -6.03
C VAL A 292 16.57 -3.05 -5.55
N ARG A 293 17.50 -2.76 -6.45
CA ARG A 293 18.73 -2.03 -6.10
C ARG A 293 18.49 -0.56 -5.79
N ARG A 294 17.60 0.09 -6.53
CA ARG A 294 17.25 1.51 -6.32
C ARG A 294 15.80 1.77 -6.68
N LEU A 295 15.11 2.49 -5.81
CA LEU A 295 13.72 2.89 -5.99
C LEU A 295 13.59 4.37 -5.60
N ARG A 296 13.11 5.22 -6.53
CA ARG A 296 12.93 6.65 -6.28
C ARG A 296 11.68 7.19 -6.93
N ALA A 297 10.88 7.94 -6.15
CA ALA A 297 9.69 8.63 -6.64
C ALA A 297 10.02 10.10 -6.95
N TYR A 298 9.55 10.59 -8.10
CA TYR A 298 9.70 11.97 -8.59
C TYR A 298 8.37 12.71 -8.65
N GLY A 299 7.26 12.00 -8.60
CA GLY A 299 5.92 12.57 -8.67
C GLY A 299 4.84 11.62 -8.14
N PRO A 300 3.58 12.09 -8.11
CA PRO A 300 2.45 11.28 -7.67
C PRO A 300 2.14 10.16 -8.66
N ALA A 301 2.37 8.91 -8.28
CA ALA A 301 2.16 7.75 -9.15
C ALA A 301 0.69 7.55 -9.59
N ARG A 302 -0.29 8.24 -8.96
CA ARG A 302 -1.71 8.23 -9.39
C ARG A 302 -1.92 8.74 -10.82
N HIS A 303 -0.95 9.46 -11.39
CA HIS A 303 -0.98 9.97 -12.77
C HIS A 303 -0.32 9.03 -13.78
N ALA A 304 0.16 7.87 -13.32
CA ALA A 304 0.80 6.89 -14.20
C ALA A 304 -0.14 6.38 -15.29
N ARG A 305 0.44 6.20 -16.47
CA ARG A 305 -0.21 5.64 -17.67
C ARG A 305 0.64 4.60 -18.35
N TYR A 306 1.96 4.73 -18.28
CA TYR A 306 2.89 3.85 -18.95
C TYR A 306 3.97 3.36 -17.99
N CYS A 307 4.48 2.16 -18.26
CA CYS A 307 5.69 1.64 -17.64
C CYS A 307 6.65 1.25 -18.78
N TYR A 308 7.79 1.92 -18.85
CA TYR A 308 8.85 1.56 -19.78
C TYR A 308 9.87 0.69 -19.07
N THR A 309 10.07 -0.51 -19.58
CA THR A 309 10.87 -1.55 -18.94
C THR A 309 12.04 -1.93 -19.84
N THR A 310 13.25 -1.93 -19.29
CA THR A 310 14.44 -2.52 -19.91
C THR A 310 14.79 -3.80 -19.19
N VAL A 311 15.00 -4.91 -19.92
CA VAL A 311 15.27 -6.22 -19.34
C VAL A 311 16.66 -6.68 -19.74
N THR A 312 17.45 -7.11 -18.75
CA THR A 312 18.78 -7.67 -18.94
C THR A 312 18.85 -9.07 -18.38
N ALA A 313 19.26 -10.04 -19.19
CA ALA A 313 19.47 -11.40 -18.72
C ALA A 313 20.77 -11.50 -17.89
N CYS A 314 20.68 -12.05 -16.68
CA CYS A 314 21.79 -12.19 -15.75
C CYS A 314 21.91 -13.63 -15.26
N GLY A 315 22.79 -14.42 -15.84
CA GLY A 315 22.99 -15.81 -15.39
C GLY A 315 21.72 -16.66 -15.47
N SER A 316 21.21 -17.10 -14.30
CA SER A 316 19.96 -17.87 -14.19
C SER A 316 18.74 -17.01 -13.90
N GLY A 317 18.88 -15.69 -13.80
CA GLY A 317 17.83 -14.72 -13.47
C GLY A 317 17.71 -13.63 -14.51
N VAL A 318 16.90 -12.64 -14.17
CA VAL A 318 16.63 -11.45 -14.99
C VAL A 318 16.73 -10.22 -14.09
N GLU A 319 17.39 -9.18 -14.57
CA GLU A 319 17.29 -7.83 -14.00
C GLU A 319 16.42 -6.96 -14.89
N ALA A 320 15.63 -6.08 -14.29
CA ALA A 320 14.81 -5.15 -15.03
C ALA A 320 14.90 -3.74 -14.43
N ASP A 321 15.00 -2.76 -15.31
CA ASP A 321 14.86 -1.35 -14.99
C ASP A 321 13.49 -0.88 -15.47
N LEU A 322 12.72 -0.19 -14.61
CA LEU A 322 11.39 0.27 -14.92
C LEU A 322 11.27 1.78 -14.67
N ASP A 323 10.71 2.50 -15.64
CA ASP A 323 10.32 3.89 -15.52
C ASP A 323 8.80 4.00 -15.61
N LEU A 324 8.18 4.41 -14.50
CA LEU A 324 6.75 4.66 -14.45
C LEU A 324 6.47 6.09 -14.91
N LEU A 325 5.66 6.25 -15.96
CA LEU A 325 5.47 7.48 -16.71
C LEU A 325 4.03 7.98 -16.63
N ASP A 326 3.85 9.30 -16.69
CA ASP A 326 2.54 9.89 -16.93
C ASP A 326 2.17 9.86 -18.44
N GLU A 327 1.02 10.43 -18.80
CA GLU A 327 0.54 10.48 -20.17
C GLU A 327 1.45 11.30 -21.12
N ASN A 328 2.28 12.18 -20.57
CA ASN A 328 3.21 13.05 -21.32
C ASN A 328 4.64 12.49 -21.33
N GLY A 329 4.87 11.32 -20.73
CA GLY A 329 6.18 10.68 -20.64
C GLY A 329 7.07 11.21 -19.51
N ALA A 330 6.56 12.05 -18.61
CA ALA A 330 7.31 12.46 -17.44
C ALA A 330 7.47 11.29 -16.45
N VAL A 331 8.69 11.08 -15.96
CA VAL A 331 9.00 9.99 -15.05
C VAL A 331 8.46 10.30 -13.65
N LEU A 332 7.60 9.45 -13.13
CA LEU A 332 6.98 9.57 -11.81
C LEU A 332 7.70 8.70 -10.77
N LEU A 333 8.24 7.56 -11.19
CA LEU A 333 8.95 6.63 -10.32
C LEU A 333 9.95 5.84 -11.16
N VAL A 334 11.11 5.56 -10.58
CA VAL A 334 12.11 4.65 -11.17
C VAL A 334 12.33 3.46 -10.25
N VAL A 335 12.47 2.29 -10.86
CA VAL A 335 12.94 1.05 -10.25
C VAL A 335 14.17 0.62 -11.03
N ARG A 336 15.26 0.25 -10.35
CA ARG A 336 16.50 -0.22 -10.98
C ARG A 336 16.97 -1.52 -10.35
N GLY A 337 17.18 -2.54 -11.18
CA GLY A 337 17.74 -3.85 -10.82
C GLY A 337 16.80 -4.77 -10.09
#